data_407e40fd5b5ea75ffdba3149d5e56727
#
_entry.id   407e40fd5b5ea75ffdba3149d5e56727
#
_cell.length_a   1.000
_cell.length_b   1.000
_cell.length_c   1.000
_cell.angle_alpha   90.00
_cell.angle_beta   90.00
_cell.angle_gamma   90.00
#
_symmetry.space_group_name_H-M   'P 1'
#
loop_
_entity.id
_entity.type
_entity.pdbx_description
1 polymer ?
#
loop_
_entity_poly.entity_id
_entity_poly.type
_entity_poly.pdbx_seq_one_letter_code
_entity_poly.pdbx_strand_id
1 'polypeptide(L)'
;FEFTLRTRRVSRLQTFASYSWSDARGINSDPNTGAGNIAQDLLSPPPLMISPLYYHNKHRGAVALDYRYGSDDGPLSGLGFNLEYKFNSGHPFTYSDGGMGQRAADEGALLADARSREPQESIGGSTTPWQYYANLKVDYNLSLGGVGVTLFAYVSNLFDTKNVINVYSRSGNAYDDGFLTDPALSNEIVAANGQTY
;
A
#
# COMPACT_ATOMS: atom_id res chain seq x y z
N PHE A 1 -8.82 17.05 -3.38
CA PHE A 1 -7.85 18.16 -3.35
C PHE A 1 -6.49 17.66 -3.81
N GLU A 2 -5.88 18.41 -4.71
CA GLU A 2 -4.55 18.09 -5.25
C GLU A 2 -3.68 19.34 -5.21
N PHE A 3 -2.43 19.17 -4.81
CA PHE A 3 -1.40 20.21 -4.83
C PHE A 3 -0.18 19.67 -5.57
N THR A 4 0.36 20.46 -6.49
CA THR A 4 1.58 20.13 -7.21
C THR A 4 2.53 21.33 -7.21
N LEU A 5 3.76 21.10 -6.79
CA LEU A 5 4.87 22.05 -6.87
C LEU A 5 5.91 21.53 -7.84
N ARG A 6 6.28 22.33 -8.80
CA ARG A 6 7.40 22.04 -9.71
C ARG A 6 8.29 23.26 -9.83
N THR A 7 9.54 23.14 -9.41
CA THR A 7 10.51 24.20 -9.60
C THR A 7 11.31 23.96 -10.88
N ARG A 8 11.73 25.04 -11.54
CA ARG A 8 12.84 24.96 -12.48
C ARG A 8 14.12 24.75 -11.68
N ARG A 9 15.18 24.25 -12.35
CA ARG A 9 16.46 24.14 -11.70
C ARG A 9 16.97 25.51 -11.29
N VAL A 10 17.08 25.73 -9.97
CA VAL A 10 17.63 26.93 -9.36
C VAL A 10 18.98 26.55 -8.77
N SER A 11 20.04 27.21 -9.20
CA SER A 11 21.42 26.84 -8.90
C SER A 11 21.73 25.40 -9.36
N ARG A 12 21.47 24.41 -8.56
CA ARG A 12 21.78 22.99 -8.84
C ARG A 12 20.62 22.06 -8.55
N LEU A 13 19.61 22.57 -7.85
CA LEU A 13 18.48 21.79 -7.36
C LEU A 13 17.24 22.02 -8.22
N GLN A 14 16.56 20.94 -8.57
CA GLN A 14 15.22 20.91 -9.09
C GLN A 14 14.34 20.09 -8.17
N THR A 15 13.15 20.57 -7.88
CA THR A 15 12.21 19.90 -6.97
C THR A 15 10.88 19.68 -7.67
N PHE A 16 10.34 18.51 -7.48
CA PHE A 16 8.95 18.17 -7.74
C PHE A 16 8.31 17.68 -6.46
N ALA A 17 7.14 18.17 -6.10
CA ALA A 17 6.35 17.65 -5.01
C ALA A 17 4.88 17.61 -5.41
N SER A 18 4.21 16.54 -5.09
CA SER A 18 2.77 16.39 -5.25
C SER A 18 2.15 15.83 -3.98
N TYR A 19 0.95 16.30 -3.70
CA TYR A 19 0.15 15.80 -2.60
C TYR A 19 -1.31 15.79 -3.01
N SER A 20 -1.99 14.70 -2.75
CA SER A 20 -3.43 14.59 -2.93
C SER A 20 -4.12 14.12 -1.65
N TRP A 21 -5.23 14.76 -1.36
CA TRP A 21 -6.19 14.32 -0.37
C TRP A 21 -7.49 13.94 -1.09
N SER A 22 -7.98 12.74 -0.83
CA SER A 22 -9.19 12.22 -1.46
C SER A 22 -10.10 11.56 -0.44
N ASP A 23 -11.39 11.53 -0.73
CA ASP A 23 -12.40 10.75 -0.01
C ASP A 23 -13.24 9.99 -1.05
N ALA A 24 -12.81 8.77 -1.35
CA ALA A 24 -13.47 7.93 -2.34
C ALA A 24 -14.45 6.98 -1.64
N ARG A 25 -15.73 7.22 -1.83
CA ARG A 25 -16.81 6.43 -1.25
C ARG A 25 -17.80 5.98 -2.32
N GLY A 26 -18.41 4.84 -2.11
CA GLY A 26 -19.40 4.28 -3.01
C GLY A 26 -20.09 3.05 -2.44
N ILE A 27 -21.00 2.49 -3.20
CA ILE A 27 -21.74 1.27 -2.83
C ILE A 27 -20.97 0.00 -3.24
N ASN A 28 -20.00 0.11 -4.15
CA ASN A 28 -19.19 -1.01 -4.62
C ASN A 28 -17.82 -0.51 -5.12
N SER A 29 -16.78 -1.25 -4.77
CA SER A 29 -15.41 -0.95 -5.19
C SER A 29 -15.06 -1.51 -6.57
N ASP A 30 -15.78 -2.51 -7.04
CA ASP A 30 -15.58 -3.14 -8.34
C ASP A 30 -16.83 -2.94 -9.22
N PRO A 31 -16.72 -2.25 -10.35
CA PRO A 31 -17.84 -2.02 -11.26
C PRO A 31 -18.40 -3.32 -11.85
N ASN A 32 -17.63 -4.40 -11.89
CA ASN A 32 -18.06 -5.66 -12.46
C ASN A 32 -18.78 -6.58 -11.46
N THR A 33 -18.52 -6.43 -10.16
CA THR A 33 -19.11 -7.31 -9.14
C THR A 33 -20.62 -7.19 -9.09
N GLY A 34 -21.16 -5.96 -9.19
CA GLY A 34 -22.62 -5.74 -9.23
C GLY A 34 -23.28 -6.40 -10.42
N ALA A 35 -22.70 -6.25 -11.61
CA ALA A 35 -23.20 -6.87 -12.83
C ALA A 35 -23.06 -8.40 -12.80
N GLY A 36 -21.94 -8.91 -12.27
CA GLY A 36 -21.71 -10.34 -12.12
C GLY A 36 -22.67 -11.00 -11.15
N ASN A 37 -22.97 -10.36 -10.03
CA ASN A 37 -23.94 -10.89 -9.04
C ASN A 37 -25.35 -10.94 -9.60
N ILE A 38 -25.79 -9.92 -10.34
CA ILE A 38 -27.09 -9.89 -11.00
C ILE A 38 -27.18 -10.95 -12.09
N ALA A 39 -26.13 -11.09 -12.91
CA ALA A 39 -26.09 -12.05 -14.01
C ALA A 39 -26.05 -13.52 -13.56
N GLN A 40 -25.56 -13.78 -12.35
CA GLN A 40 -25.46 -15.13 -11.79
C GLN A 40 -26.63 -15.46 -10.83
N ASP A 41 -27.63 -14.58 -10.74
CA ASP A 41 -28.79 -14.74 -9.85
C ASP A 41 -28.38 -15.06 -8.40
N LEU A 42 -27.28 -14.45 -7.96
CA LEU A 42 -26.78 -14.63 -6.60
C LEU A 42 -27.71 -13.89 -5.63
N LEU A 43 -28.17 -14.60 -4.62
CA LEU A 43 -29.07 -14.10 -3.57
C LEU A 43 -28.48 -12.97 -2.71
N SER A 44 -27.29 -12.50 -3.02
CA SER A 44 -26.63 -11.40 -2.32
C SER A 44 -26.82 -10.10 -3.10
N PRO A 45 -27.75 -9.25 -2.71
CA PRO A 45 -27.87 -7.93 -3.32
C PRO A 45 -26.58 -7.11 -3.11
N PRO A 46 -26.26 -6.21 -4.02
CA PRO A 46 -25.13 -5.31 -3.81
C PRO A 46 -25.35 -4.49 -2.53
N PRO A 47 -24.27 -4.14 -1.81
CA PRO A 47 -24.40 -3.31 -0.62
C PRO A 47 -25.15 -2.02 -0.93
N LEU A 48 -26.14 -1.69 -0.12
CA LEU A 48 -26.91 -0.44 -0.25
C LEU A 48 -26.30 0.72 0.55
N MET A 49 -25.20 0.45 1.24
CA MET A 49 -24.50 1.43 2.07
C MET A 49 -23.37 2.11 1.28
N ILE A 50 -23.25 3.41 1.47
CA ILE A 50 -22.07 4.15 1.02
C ILE A 50 -20.94 3.95 2.03
N SER A 51 -19.86 3.32 1.60
CA SER A 51 -18.67 3.05 2.41
C SER A 51 -17.39 3.50 1.69
N PRO A 52 -16.25 3.63 2.39
CA PRO A 52 -14.98 3.83 1.73
C PRO A 52 -14.70 2.69 0.73
N LEU A 53 -14.26 3.05 -0.46
CA LEU A 53 -13.92 2.06 -1.49
C LEU A 53 -12.57 1.42 -1.18
N TYR A 54 -12.35 0.14 -1.52
CA TYR A 54 -11.13 -0.58 -1.14
C TYR A 54 -9.84 0.06 -1.69
N TYR A 55 -9.92 0.81 -2.80
CA TYR A 55 -8.80 1.56 -3.36
C TYR A 55 -8.70 3.00 -2.82
N HIS A 56 -9.53 3.36 -1.84
CA HIS A 56 -9.45 4.66 -1.20
C HIS A 56 -8.11 4.85 -0.49
N ASN A 57 -7.42 5.90 -0.86
CA ASN A 57 -6.22 6.37 -0.18
C ASN A 57 -6.42 7.83 0.19
N LYS A 58 -6.64 8.09 1.47
CA LYS A 58 -6.96 9.44 1.96
C LYS A 58 -5.85 10.44 1.68
N HIS A 59 -4.63 10.01 1.87
CA HIS A 59 -3.43 10.83 1.67
C HIS A 59 -2.46 10.11 0.74
N ARG A 60 -2.01 10.80 -0.28
CA ARG A 60 -0.96 10.32 -1.20
C ARG A 60 -0.04 11.46 -1.53
N GLY A 61 1.27 11.21 -1.56
CA GLY A 61 2.22 12.22 -1.94
C GLY A 61 3.50 11.65 -2.52
N ALA A 62 4.19 12.50 -3.26
CA ALA A 62 5.51 12.20 -3.81
C ALA A 62 6.37 13.47 -3.77
N VAL A 63 7.65 13.28 -3.47
CA VAL A 63 8.68 14.31 -3.56
C VAL A 63 9.84 13.75 -4.37
N ALA A 64 10.26 14.48 -5.39
CA ALA A 64 11.47 14.16 -6.14
C ALA A 64 12.42 15.35 -6.10
N LEU A 65 13.67 15.10 -5.71
CA LEU A 65 14.74 16.05 -5.65
C LEU A 65 15.82 15.63 -6.63
N ASP A 66 16.16 16.50 -7.58
CA ASP A 66 17.26 16.30 -8.52
C ASP A 66 18.32 17.38 -8.27
N TYR A 67 19.48 16.96 -7.81
CA TYR A 67 20.64 17.81 -7.59
C TYR A 67 21.76 17.44 -8.56
N ARG A 68 22.33 18.44 -9.23
CA ARG A 68 23.41 18.22 -10.19
C ARG A 68 24.56 19.20 -9.97
N TYR A 69 25.76 18.68 -9.94
CA TYR A 69 26.97 19.49 -9.95
C TYR A 69 27.18 20.13 -11.31
N GLY A 70 27.62 21.36 -11.31
CA GLY A 70 27.89 22.17 -12.52
C GLY A 70 29.31 21.96 -13.06
N SER A 71 29.57 22.59 -14.19
CA SER A 71 30.91 22.59 -14.83
C SER A 71 32.01 23.16 -13.95
N ASP A 72 31.64 24.02 -13.00
CA ASP A 72 32.55 24.77 -12.13
C ASP A 72 32.98 23.96 -10.89
N ASP A 73 32.46 22.75 -10.69
CA ASP A 73 32.69 21.93 -9.51
C ASP A 73 33.89 20.97 -9.66
N GLY A 74 34.73 21.18 -10.66
CA GLY A 74 35.94 20.40 -10.86
C GLY A 74 35.64 18.90 -11.02
N PRO A 75 36.23 18.01 -10.17
CA PRO A 75 36.05 16.57 -10.32
C PRO A 75 34.61 16.08 -10.12
N LEU A 76 33.75 16.87 -9.45
CA LEU A 76 32.36 16.54 -9.23
C LEU A 76 31.48 16.98 -10.41
N SER A 77 32.03 17.68 -11.39
CA SER A 77 31.31 18.08 -12.60
C SER A 77 30.71 16.87 -13.29
N GLY A 78 29.40 16.93 -13.57
CA GLY A 78 28.65 15.82 -14.18
C GLY A 78 28.05 14.81 -13.21
N LEU A 79 28.34 14.94 -11.89
CA LEU A 79 27.70 14.11 -10.87
C LEU A 79 26.29 14.62 -10.58
N GLY A 80 25.33 13.69 -10.54
CA GLY A 80 23.93 13.95 -10.24
C GLY A 80 23.36 13.01 -9.20
N PHE A 81 22.43 13.51 -8.40
CA PHE A 81 21.67 12.76 -7.42
C PHE A 81 20.19 12.99 -7.66
N ASN A 82 19.41 11.92 -7.75
CA ASN A 82 17.97 11.99 -7.81
C ASN A 82 17.40 11.14 -6.68
N LEU A 83 16.73 11.82 -5.74
CA LEU A 83 16.02 11.19 -4.62
C LEU A 83 14.51 11.27 -4.89
N GLU A 84 13.87 10.12 -4.92
CA GLU A 84 12.42 10.00 -5.00
C GLU A 84 11.88 9.46 -3.68
N TYR A 85 10.89 10.15 -3.10
CA TYR A 85 10.17 9.70 -1.92
C TYR A 85 8.69 9.72 -2.19
N LYS A 86 8.00 8.61 -1.94
CA LYS A 86 6.55 8.44 -2.09
C LYS A 86 5.95 7.92 -0.81
N PHE A 87 4.72 8.34 -0.52
CA PHE A 87 3.94 7.83 0.60
C PHE A 87 2.46 7.75 0.26
N ASN A 88 1.76 6.87 0.94
CA ASN A 88 0.31 6.80 0.95
C ASN A 88 -0.22 6.31 2.30
N SER A 89 -1.46 6.66 2.62
CA SER A 89 -2.09 6.38 3.91
C SER A 89 -2.61 4.95 4.08
N GLY A 90 -2.29 4.07 3.17
CA GLY A 90 -2.91 2.75 3.13
C GLY A 90 -4.32 2.78 2.55
N HIS A 91 -5.01 1.67 2.63
CA HIS A 91 -6.37 1.51 2.12
C HIS A 91 -7.31 1.01 3.22
N PRO A 92 -8.62 1.22 3.09
CA PRO A 92 -9.59 0.78 4.08
C PRO A 92 -9.67 -0.75 4.17
N PHE A 93 -9.87 -1.23 5.38
CA PHE A 93 -10.33 -2.58 5.65
C PHE A 93 -11.38 -2.53 6.77
N THR A 94 -12.04 -3.65 7.03
CA THR A 94 -13.04 -3.77 8.09
C THR A 94 -12.61 -4.87 9.03
N TYR A 95 -12.55 -4.58 10.32
CA TYR A 95 -12.42 -5.62 11.31
C TYR A 95 -13.65 -6.52 11.26
N SER A 96 -13.42 -7.83 11.13
CA SER A 96 -14.48 -8.82 11.13
C SER A 96 -14.21 -9.88 12.18
N ASP A 97 -15.26 -10.35 12.82
CA ASP A 97 -15.15 -11.49 13.73
C ASP A 97 -14.77 -12.74 12.94
N GLY A 98 -13.67 -13.29 13.34
CA GLY A 98 -13.11 -14.44 12.68
C GLY A 98 -13.59 -15.73 13.27
N GLY A 99 -14.87 -16.01 13.22
CA GLY A 99 -15.35 -17.36 13.46
C GLY A 99 -14.66 -18.38 12.53
N MET A 100 -14.95 -19.63 12.68
CA MET A 100 -14.40 -20.75 11.87
C MET A 100 -14.41 -20.46 10.36
N GLY A 101 -15.35 -19.62 9.89
CA GLY A 101 -15.45 -19.25 8.50
C GLY A 101 -14.41 -18.24 8.02
N GLN A 102 -13.82 -17.42 8.87
CA GLN A 102 -12.74 -16.53 8.44
C GLN A 102 -11.45 -17.30 8.18
N ARG A 103 -11.15 -18.31 8.99
CA ARG A 103 -10.07 -19.26 8.70
C ARG A 103 -10.24 -19.88 7.31
N ALA A 104 -11.45 -20.34 7.02
CA ALA A 104 -11.76 -20.89 5.71
C ALA A 104 -11.58 -19.88 4.57
N ALA A 105 -11.85 -18.60 4.80
CA ALA A 105 -11.65 -17.54 3.82
C ALA A 105 -10.17 -17.18 3.66
N ASP A 106 -9.41 -17.13 4.74
CA ASP A 106 -7.98 -16.84 4.72
C ASP A 106 -7.17 -17.98 4.09
N GLU A 107 -7.64 -19.20 4.21
CA GLU A 107 -7.05 -20.39 3.57
C GLU A 107 -7.54 -20.61 2.11
N GLY A 108 -8.33 -19.68 1.55
CA GLY A 108 -8.95 -19.85 0.23
C GLY A 108 -10.08 -20.86 0.19
N ALA A 109 -10.44 -21.40 1.34
CA ALA A 109 -11.61 -22.27 1.49
C ALA A 109 -12.85 -21.39 1.61
N LEU A 110 -13.41 -21.14 0.55
CA LEU A 110 -14.68 -20.54 0.24
C LEU A 110 -15.68 -20.39 1.38
N LEU A 111 -15.99 -19.13 1.69
CA LEU A 111 -17.34 -18.66 1.40
C LEU A 111 -18.48 -19.38 2.12
N ALA A 112 -18.21 -20.39 2.92
CA ALA A 112 -19.24 -21.28 3.38
C ALA A 112 -20.24 -20.61 4.30
N ASP A 113 -19.86 -19.55 5.02
CA ASP A 113 -20.79 -18.84 5.88
C ASP A 113 -20.54 -17.33 5.89
N ALA A 114 -21.43 -16.57 5.26
CA ALA A 114 -21.40 -15.11 5.28
C ALA A 114 -21.46 -14.51 6.70
N ARG A 115 -22.01 -15.26 7.65
CA ARG A 115 -22.11 -14.87 9.07
C ARG A 115 -20.76 -14.88 9.76
N SER A 116 -19.79 -15.62 9.25
CA SER A 116 -18.43 -15.66 9.75
C SER A 116 -17.63 -14.40 9.46
N ARG A 117 -18.17 -13.50 8.67
CA ARG A 117 -17.58 -12.21 8.30
C ARG A 117 -18.35 -11.05 8.89
N GLU A 118 -18.96 -11.25 10.05
CA GLU A 118 -19.70 -10.18 10.70
C GLU A 118 -18.75 -9.01 11.02
N PRO A 119 -19.02 -7.83 10.47
CA PRO A 119 -18.20 -6.66 10.72
C PRO A 119 -18.28 -6.25 12.19
N GLN A 120 -17.14 -6.05 12.83
CA GLN A 120 -17.07 -5.53 14.20
C GLN A 120 -17.08 -4.00 14.24
N GLU A 121 -17.04 -3.38 13.07
CA GLU A 121 -17.04 -1.92 12.90
C GLU A 121 -17.81 -1.54 11.62
N SER A 122 -17.91 -0.25 11.35
CA SER A 122 -18.47 0.22 10.07
C SER A 122 -17.59 -0.24 8.91
N ILE A 123 -18.21 -0.57 7.77
CA ILE A 123 -17.48 -1.03 6.58
C ILE A 123 -16.40 -0.01 6.17
N GLY A 124 -15.14 -0.47 6.10
CA GLY A 124 -13.99 0.38 5.83
C GLY A 124 -13.63 1.32 6.97
N GLY A 125 -13.99 1.00 8.22
CA GLY A 125 -13.74 1.83 9.39
C GLY A 125 -12.26 1.95 9.75
N SER A 126 -11.50 0.92 9.49
CA SER A 126 -10.06 0.88 9.75
C SER A 126 -9.24 1.07 8.47
N THR A 127 -7.95 1.33 8.62
CA THR A 127 -7.02 1.58 7.50
C THR A 127 -5.73 0.80 7.71
N THR A 128 -5.24 0.19 6.63
CA THR A 128 -3.92 -0.47 6.65
C THR A 128 -2.81 0.55 6.97
N PRO A 129 -1.64 0.09 7.44
CA PRO A 129 -0.53 0.99 7.73
C PRO A 129 -0.12 1.86 6.55
N TRP A 130 0.46 3.01 6.86
CA TRP A 130 1.06 3.88 5.86
C TRP A 130 2.19 3.17 5.12
N GLN A 131 2.31 3.46 3.85
CA GLN A 131 3.37 2.92 2.99
C GLN A 131 4.31 4.05 2.56
N TYR A 132 5.61 3.74 2.56
CA TYR A 132 6.67 4.68 2.24
C TYR A 132 7.67 4.05 1.28
N TYR A 133 8.07 4.79 0.26
CA TYR A 133 9.04 4.34 -0.74
C TYR A 133 10.08 5.42 -0.93
N ALA A 134 11.35 5.06 -0.82
CA ALA A 134 12.45 5.96 -1.08
C ALA A 134 13.43 5.30 -2.06
N ASN A 135 13.74 5.98 -3.15
CA ASN A 135 14.65 5.51 -4.17
C ASN A 135 15.73 6.58 -4.43
N LEU A 136 16.94 6.15 -4.63
CA LEU A 136 18.06 7.02 -4.94
C LEU A 136 18.71 6.58 -6.26
N LYS A 137 18.87 7.52 -7.17
CA LYS A 137 19.70 7.36 -8.35
C LYS A 137 20.89 8.30 -8.24
N VAL A 138 22.08 7.79 -8.47
CA VAL A 138 23.30 8.56 -8.63
C VAL A 138 23.78 8.35 -10.07
N ASP A 139 24.09 9.42 -10.77
CA ASP A 139 24.64 9.36 -12.12
C ASP A 139 25.86 10.25 -12.27
N TYR A 140 26.82 9.82 -13.07
CA TYR A 140 28.03 10.57 -13.37
C TYR A 140 28.29 10.58 -14.88
N ASN A 141 28.30 11.77 -15.44
CA ASN A 141 28.52 11.99 -16.86
C ASN A 141 29.96 12.33 -17.13
N LEU A 142 30.62 11.51 -17.94
CA LEU A 142 32.03 11.64 -18.34
C LEU A 142 32.10 11.89 -19.85
N SER A 143 33.07 12.70 -20.25
CA SER A 143 33.47 12.84 -21.66
C SER A 143 34.84 12.21 -21.87
N LEU A 144 34.92 11.14 -22.63
CA LEU A 144 36.14 10.40 -22.91
C LEU A 144 36.42 10.45 -24.42
N GLY A 145 37.41 11.26 -24.82
CA GLY A 145 37.84 11.34 -26.23
C GLY A 145 36.70 11.74 -27.20
N GLY A 146 35.77 12.62 -26.79
CA GLY A 146 34.64 13.05 -27.60
C GLY A 146 33.42 12.13 -27.52
N VAL A 147 33.50 11.03 -26.77
CA VAL A 147 32.35 10.14 -26.48
C VAL A 147 31.81 10.45 -25.09
N GLY A 148 30.51 10.72 -25.01
CA GLY A 148 29.78 10.87 -23.74
C GLY A 148 29.49 9.50 -23.11
N VAL A 149 29.93 9.29 -21.87
CA VAL A 149 29.65 8.07 -21.09
C VAL A 149 28.93 8.47 -19.82
N THR A 150 27.81 7.82 -19.53
CA THR A 150 27.06 7.99 -18.29
C THR A 150 27.15 6.71 -17.47
N LEU A 151 27.75 6.81 -16.30
CA LEU A 151 27.70 5.77 -15.27
C LEU A 151 26.54 6.08 -14.33
N PHE A 152 25.78 5.06 -13.92
CA PHE A 152 24.73 5.26 -12.95
C PHE A 152 24.60 4.10 -11.98
N ALA A 153 24.15 4.41 -10.77
CA ALA A 153 23.71 3.46 -9.76
C ALA A 153 22.27 3.81 -9.35
N TYR A 154 21.46 2.79 -9.16
CA TYR A 154 20.08 2.94 -8.68
C TYR A 154 19.87 2.06 -7.47
N VAL A 155 19.39 2.66 -6.37
CA VAL A 155 19.04 2.00 -5.13
C VAL A 155 17.53 2.15 -4.93
N SER A 156 16.80 1.04 -4.99
CA SER A 156 15.39 0.99 -4.62
C SER A 156 15.25 0.69 -3.14
N ASN A 157 14.17 1.22 -2.54
CA ASN A 157 13.87 1.03 -1.12
C ASN A 157 15.07 1.38 -0.22
N LEU A 158 15.59 2.59 -0.36
CA LEU A 158 16.80 3.09 0.29
C LEU A 158 16.85 2.88 1.82
N PHE A 159 15.68 2.87 2.48
CA PHE A 159 15.57 2.73 3.93
C PHE A 159 15.16 1.33 4.38
N ASP A 160 15.14 0.35 3.47
CA ASP A 160 14.66 -1.02 3.75
C ASP A 160 13.29 -1.05 4.45
N THR A 161 12.38 -0.19 3.99
CA THR A 161 11.03 -0.07 4.57
C THR A 161 10.21 -1.30 4.21
N LYS A 162 9.69 -1.98 5.22
CA LYS A 162 8.78 -3.12 5.06
C LYS A 162 7.35 -2.61 4.99
N ASN A 163 6.89 -2.35 3.78
CA ASN A 163 5.54 -1.87 3.55
C ASN A 163 4.53 -3.00 3.68
N VAL A 164 3.51 -2.78 4.50
CA VAL A 164 2.36 -3.66 4.62
C VAL A 164 1.40 -3.35 3.47
N ILE A 165 1.14 -4.35 2.63
CA ILE A 165 0.21 -4.22 1.51
C ILE A 165 -1.21 -4.55 1.95
N ASN A 166 -1.37 -5.56 2.79
CA ASN A 166 -2.66 -5.98 3.32
C ASN A 166 -2.52 -6.48 4.75
N VAL A 167 -3.63 -6.55 5.47
CA VAL A 167 -3.72 -7.06 6.84
C VAL A 167 -4.83 -8.11 6.93
N TYR A 168 -4.71 -9.01 7.87
CA TYR A 168 -5.80 -9.91 8.23
C TYR A 168 -6.93 -9.12 8.88
N SER A 169 -8.13 -9.26 8.37
CA SER A 169 -9.29 -8.47 8.82
C SER A 169 -9.65 -8.73 10.28
N ARG A 170 -9.25 -9.85 10.85
CA ARG A 170 -9.49 -10.20 12.24
C ARG A 170 -8.52 -9.50 13.19
N SER A 171 -7.24 -9.61 12.93
CA SER A 171 -6.18 -9.09 13.81
C SER A 171 -5.76 -7.67 13.48
N GLY A 172 -6.01 -7.19 12.25
CA GLY A 172 -5.45 -5.95 11.74
C GLY A 172 -3.93 -6.02 11.55
N ASN A 173 -3.35 -7.23 11.64
CA ASN A 173 -1.91 -7.47 11.54
C ASN A 173 -1.57 -8.04 10.16
N ALA A 174 -0.36 -7.79 9.67
CA ALA A 174 0.13 -8.32 8.41
C ALA A 174 0.80 -9.71 8.55
N TYR A 175 1.13 -10.12 9.76
CA TYR A 175 1.95 -11.30 10.05
C TYR A 175 1.23 -12.39 10.84
N ASP A 176 0.12 -12.03 11.50
CA ASP A 176 -0.63 -12.90 12.39
C ASP A 176 -2.13 -12.71 12.15
N ASP A 177 -2.81 -13.78 11.80
CA ASP A 177 -4.25 -13.80 11.59
C ASP A 177 -5.06 -13.76 12.91
N GLY A 178 -4.40 -13.86 14.06
CA GLY A 178 -5.02 -13.85 15.37
C GLY A 178 -5.73 -15.15 15.73
N PHE A 179 -5.59 -16.23 14.94
CA PHE A 179 -6.28 -17.49 15.17
C PHE A 179 -5.81 -18.19 16.45
N LEU A 180 -4.50 -18.28 16.65
CA LEU A 180 -3.93 -18.98 17.82
C LEU A 180 -4.11 -18.20 19.13
N THR A 181 -4.26 -16.88 19.04
CA THR A 181 -4.46 -16.04 20.22
C THR A 181 -5.89 -16.00 20.72
N ASP A 182 -6.83 -16.54 19.94
CA ASP A 182 -8.24 -16.65 20.36
C ASP A 182 -8.55 -18.08 20.82
N PRO A 183 -8.78 -18.29 22.13
CA PRO A 183 -9.12 -19.61 22.67
C PRO A 183 -10.38 -20.21 22.08
N ALA A 184 -11.37 -19.40 21.69
CA ALA A 184 -12.61 -19.89 21.11
C ALA A 184 -12.40 -20.58 19.75
N LEU A 185 -11.35 -20.24 19.05
CA LEU A 185 -11.01 -20.82 17.75
C LEU A 185 -9.94 -21.89 17.82
N SER A 186 -8.95 -21.70 18.68
CA SER A 186 -7.72 -22.50 18.69
C SER A 186 -7.76 -23.68 19.64
N ASN A 187 -8.58 -23.67 20.70
CA ASN A 187 -8.55 -24.68 21.77
C ASN A 187 -8.66 -26.11 21.26
N GLU A 188 -9.55 -26.40 20.31
CA GLU A 188 -9.71 -27.77 19.80
C GLU A 188 -8.47 -28.24 19.04
N ILE A 189 -7.86 -27.35 18.26
CA ILE A 189 -6.68 -27.67 17.44
C ILE A 189 -5.43 -27.74 18.33
N VAL A 190 -5.30 -26.82 19.27
CA VAL A 190 -4.21 -26.81 20.24
C VAL A 190 -4.25 -28.06 21.11
N ALA A 191 -5.43 -28.44 21.59
CA ALA A 191 -5.61 -29.68 22.36
C ALA A 191 -5.32 -30.92 21.53
N ALA A 192 -5.75 -30.97 20.26
CA ALA A 192 -5.50 -32.11 19.38
C ALA A 192 -4.03 -32.30 19.04
N ASN A 193 -3.26 -31.22 18.97
CA ASN A 193 -1.82 -31.25 18.63
C ASN A 193 -0.90 -31.28 19.86
N GLY A 194 -1.46 -31.23 21.08
CA GLY A 194 -0.67 -31.26 22.32
C GLY A 194 0.19 -30.00 22.53
N GLN A 195 -0.13 -28.92 21.87
CA GLN A 195 0.57 -27.64 22.02
C GLN A 195 -0.14 -26.80 23.08
N THR A 196 0.57 -26.47 24.14
CA THR A 196 0.18 -25.41 25.08
C THR A 196 0.98 -24.16 24.74
N TYR A 197 0.30 -23.08 24.43
CA TYR A 197 0.90 -21.75 24.27
C TYR A 197 0.80 -20.96 25.57
#